data_05403591cf0aded26e821b5208b3bf39
#
_entry.id   05403591cf0aded26e821b5208b3bf39
#
_cell.length_a   1.000
_cell.length_b   1.000
_cell.length_c   1.000
_cell.angle_alpha   90.00
_cell.angle_beta   90.00
_cell.angle_gamma   90.00
#
_symmetry.space_group_name_H-M   'P 1'
#
loop_
_entity.id
_entity.type
_entity.pdbx_description
1 polymer ?
#
loop_
_entity_poly.entity_id
_entity_poly.type
_entity_poly.pdbx_seq_one_letter_code
_entity_poly.pdbx_strand_id
1 'polypeptide(L)'
;MKLSFKGKSAIITGASGGMGLKISEKLSNNNISVLMLDLKSPNKDFLKKNKNCQFKKIDVTNYNKMKSCIEIFYQKQKSIDYLVNTTGVLWFNKDISAVDINNDVWDKVFQINLKSMMYLSKIIIPKMKKNKFGSMV
;
A
#
# COMPACT_ATOMS: atom_id res chain seq x y z
N MET A 1 14.73 -20.77 -2.08
CA MET A 1 13.31 -21.11 -1.87
C MET A 1 12.48 -20.47 -3.00
N LYS A 2 11.74 -21.25 -3.77
CA LYS A 2 10.86 -20.74 -4.83
C LYS A 2 9.52 -20.33 -4.18
N LEU A 3 9.20 -19.04 -4.22
CA LEU A 3 7.91 -18.57 -3.71
C LEU A 3 6.80 -18.95 -4.71
N SER A 4 5.69 -19.46 -4.20
CA SER A 4 4.48 -19.74 -4.96
C SER A 4 3.37 -18.78 -4.52
N PHE A 5 2.72 -18.12 -5.47
CA PHE A 5 1.63 -17.19 -5.21
C PHE A 5 0.33 -17.70 -5.84
N LYS A 6 -0.72 -17.80 -5.03
CA LYS A 6 -2.05 -18.19 -5.51
C LYS A 6 -2.79 -17.01 -6.17
N GLY A 7 -2.60 -15.80 -5.63
CA GLY A 7 -3.25 -14.58 -6.13
C GLY A 7 -2.49 -13.93 -7.28
N LYS A 8 -3.17 -13.02 -7.99
CA LYS A 8 -2.66 -12.34 -9.20
C LYS A 8 -2.65 -10.82 -9.10
N SER A 9 -3.15 -10.26 -8.02
CA SER A 9 -3.27 -8.82 -7.82
C SER A 9 -2.86 -8.39 -6.40
N ALA A 10 -2.16 -7.29 -6.30
CA ALA A 10 -1.66 -6.75 -5.04
C ALA A 10 -1.81 -5.24 -4.95
N ILE A 11 -2.04 -4.73 -3.75
CA ILE A 11 -1.92 -3.32 -3.42
C ILE A 11 -0.82 -3.15 -2.40
N ILE A 12 0.07 -2.20 -2.64
CA ILE A 12 1.18 -1.90 -1.73
C ILE A 12 1.15 -0.40 -1.42
N THR A 13 1.13 -0.06 -0.14
CA THR A 13 1.28 1.33 0.32
C THR A 13 2.71 1.59 0.78
N GLY A 14 3.18 2.84 0.71
CA GLY A 14 4.60 3.14 0.91
C GLY A 14 5.48 2.48 -0.15
N ALA A 15 4.91 2.28 -1.34
CA ALA A 15 5.43 1.40 -2.37
C ALA A 15 6.70 1.90 -3.06
N SER A 16 7.06 3.18 -2.89
CA SER A 16 8.29 3.77 -3.43
C SER A 16 9.44 3.80 -2.42
N GLY A 17 9.16 3.44 -1.16
CA GLY A 17 10.17 3.26 -0.11
C GLY A 17 10.90 1.93 -0.21
N GLY A 18 11.95 1.74 0.60
CA GLY A 18 12.85 0.58 0.53
C GLY A 18 12.14 -0.78 0.49
N MET A 19 11.32 -1.10 1.52
CA MET A 19 10.58 -2.36 1.59
C MET A 19 9.50 -2.46 0.52
N GLY A 20 8.65 -1.43 0.40
CA GLY A 20 7.54 -1.41 -0.54
C GLY A 20 8.00 -1.57 -1.98
N LEU A 21 9.12 -0.93 -2.36
CA LEU A 21 9.70 -1.03 -3.69
C LEU A 21 10.18 -2.45 -3.98
N LYS A 22 10.89 -3.08 -3.04
CA LYS A 22 11.40 -4.45 -3.18
C LYS A 22 10.29 -5.49 -3.24
N ILE A 23 9.23 -5.31 -2.46
CA ILE A 23 8.05 -6.18 -2.50
C ILE A 23 7.34 -6.02 -3.84
N SER A 24 7.16 -4.77 -4.33
CA SER A 24 6.56 -4.49 -5.64
C SER A 24 7.32 -5.18 -6.77
N GLU A 25 8.65 -5.07 -6.78
CA GLU A 25 9.53 -5.75 -7.74
C GLU A 25 9.35 -7.28 -7.69
N LYS A 26 9.38 -7.84 -6.49
CA LYS A 26 9.24 -9.30 -6.27
C LYS A 26 7.91 -9.84 -6.77
N LEU A 27 6.81 -9.14 -6.46
CA LEU A 27 5.47 -9.54 -6.91
C LEU A 27 5.32 -9.38 -8.42
N SER A 28 5.80 -8.26 -8.99
CA SER A 28 5.80 -8.03 -10.44
C SER A 28 6.55 -9.12 -11.20
N ASN A 29 7.72 -9.54 -10.71
CA ASN A 29 8.52 -10.63 -11.29
C ASN A 29 7.86 -12.02 -11.19
N ASN A 30 6.83 -12.14 -10.36
CA ASN A 30 5.99 -13.34 -10.27
C ASN A 30 4.63 -13.17 -10.99
N ASN A 31 4.57 -12.26 -11.97
CA ASN A 31 3.38 -11.99 -12.80
C ASN A 31 2.16 -11.52 -11.98
N ILE A 32 2.37 -10.86 -10.84
CA ILE A 32 1.31 -10.26 -10.05
C ILE A 32 1.16 -8.81 -10.48
N SER A 33 -0.07 -8.38 -10.78
CA SER A 33 -0.41 -6.98 -11.04
C SER A 33 -0.35 -6.19 -9.74
N VAL A 34 0.48 -5.15 -9.68
CA VAL A 34 0.73 -4.38 -8.46
C VAL A 34 0.24 -2.95 -8.61
N LEU A 35 -0.66 -2.53 -7.74
CA LEU A 35 -1.00 -1.13 -7.53
C LEU A 35 -0.10 -0.56 -6.42
N MET A 36 0.78 0.35 -6.81
CA MET A 36 1.71 1.04 -5.92
C MET A 36 1.13 2.37 -5.49
N LEU A 37 0.91 2.55 -4.19
CA LEU A 37 0.39 3.79 -3.59
C LEU A 37 1.47 4.46 -2.74
N ASP A 38 1.83 5.70 -3.07
CA ASP A 38 2.82 6.47 -2.33
C ASP A 38 2.66 7.97 -2.62
N LEU A 39 3.25 8.83 -1.81
CA LEU A 39 3.35 10.27 -2.07
C LEU A 39 4.43 10.62 -3.11
N LYS A 40 5.46 9.79 -3.20
CA LYS A 40 6.58 9.96 -4.14
C LYS A 40 6.56 8.87 -5.19
N SER A 41 6.77 9.25 -6.46
CA SER A 41 6.91 8.27 -7.53
C SER A 41 8.21 7.48 -7.39
N PRO A 42 8.20 6.17 -7.67
CA PRO A 42 9.44 5.44 -7.84
C PRO A 42 10.21 5.96 -9.05
N ASN A 43 11.47 5.56 -9.18
CA ASN A 43 12.27 5.87 -10.35
C ASN A 43 11.57 5.40 -11.65
N LYS A 44 11.66 6.21 -12.69
CA LYS A 44 11.07 5.89 -14.02
C LYS A 44 11.57 4.56 -14.57
N ASP A 45 12.83 4.22 -14.35
CA ASP A 45 13.42 2.97 -14.83
C ASP A 45 12.85 1.74 -14.07
N PHE A 46 12.47 1.92 -12.80
CA PHE A 46 11.76 0.88 -12.08
C PHE A 46 10.44 0.50 -12.76
N LEU A 47 9.61 1.48 -13.11
CA LEU A 47 8.32 1.23 -13.77
C LEU A 47 8.50 0.65 -15.19
N LYS A 48 9.54 1.06 -15.92
CA LYS A 48 9.87 0.47 -17.24
C LYS A 48 10.22 -1.02 -17.14
N LYS A 49 10.98 -1.41 -16.10
CA LYS A 49 11.40 -2.80 -15.87
C LYS A 49 10.25 -3.67 -15.32
N ASN A 50 9.39 -3.09 -14.47
CA ASN A 50 8.33 -3.79 -13.77
C ASN A 50 6.95 -3.46 -14.38
N LYS A 51 6.68 -3.94 -15.58
CA LYS A 51 5.47 -3.61 -16.36
C LYS A 51 4.15 -3.99 -15.68
N ASN A 52 4.17 -4.91 -14.73
CA ASN A 52 3.01 -5.27 -13.92
C ASN A 52 2.74 -4.29 -12.77
N CYS A 53 3.66 -3.33 -12.52
CA CYS A 53 3.48 -2.28 -11.53
C CYS A 53 2.84 -1.04 -12.15
N GLN A 54 1.79 -0.53 -11.50
CA GLN A 54 1.23 0.80 -11.80
C GLN A 54 1.30 1.68 -10.56
N PHE A 55 1.83 2.86 -10.71
CA PHE A 55 1.96 3.83 -9.62
C PHE A 55 0.80 4.82 -9.61
N LYS A 56 0.32 5.15 -8.41
CA LYS A 56 -0.60 6.25 -8.16
C LYS A 56 -0.12 7.07 -6.97
N LYS A 57 -0.01 8.38 -7.18
CA LYS A 57 0.31 9.33 -6.11
C LYS A 57 -0.93 9.50 -5.22
N ILE A 58 -0.90 8.88 -4.05
CA ILE A 58 -2.01 8.87 -3.09
C ILE A 58 -1.47 9.12 -1.69
N ASP A 59 -2.12 10.05 -0.99
CA ASP A 59 -2.00 10.17 0.46
C ASP A 59 -2.93 9.14 1.10
N VAL A 60 -2.36 8.20 1.88
CA VAL A 60 -3.10 7.14 2.56
C VAL A 60 -4.06 7.64 3.63
N THR A 61 -3.97 8.90 4.03
CA THR A 61 -4.93 9.54 4.94
C THR A 61 -6.20 9.99 4.22
N ASN A 62 -6.18 10.08 2.88
CA ASN A 62 -7.33 10.47 2.07
C ASN A 62 -8.16 9.24 1.65
N TYR A 63 -9.13 8.89 2.51
CA TYR A 63 -10.00 7.73 2.30
C TYR A 63 -10.69 7.71 0.93
N ASN A 64 -11.26 8.85 0.50
CA ASN A 64 -12.04 8.92 -0.74
C ASN A 64 -11.16 8.72 -1.99
N LYS A 65 -9.98 9.33 -2.03
CA LYS A 65 -9.02 9.14 -3.12
C LYS A 65 -8.51 7.71 -3.17
N MET A 66 -8.19 7.12 -2.01
CA MET A 66 -7.80 5.71 -1.94
C MET A 66 -8.90 4.80 -2.45
N LYS A 67 -10.14 4.98 -1.96
CA LYS A 67 -11.30 4.17 -2.36
C LYS A 67 -11.50 4.21 -3.86
N SER A 68 -11.53 5.39 -4.46
CA SER A 68 -11.71 5.56 -5.92
C SER A 68 -10.59 4.88 -6.72
N CYS A 69 -9.34 5.06 -6.29
CA CYS A 69 -8.20 4.46 -6.97
C CYS A 69 -8.22 2.93 -6.89
N ILE A 70 -8.53 2.39 -5.71
CA ILE A 70 -8.62 0.94 -5.47
C ILE A 70 -9.79 0.34 -6.25
N GLU A 71 -10.91 1.05 -6.35
CA GLU A 71 -12.06 0.59 -7.13
C GLU A 71 -11.74 0.45 -8.61
N ILE A 72 -11.07 1.42 -9.21
CA ILE A 72 -10.60 1.36 -10.60
C ILE A 72 -9.68 0.15 -10.81
N PHE A 73 -8.76 -0.09 -9.90
CA PHE A 73 -7.87 -1.25 -9.96
C PHE A 73 -8.64 -2.56 -9.86
N TYR A 74 -9.58 -2.65 -8.91
CA TYR A 74 -10.43 -3.83 -8.72
C TYR A 74 -11.29 -4.12 -9.96
N GLN A 75 -11.87 -3.11 -10.61
CA GLN A 75 -12.64 -3.29 -11.83
C GLN A 75 -11.81 -3.87 -12.97
N LYS A 76 -10.53 -3.49 -13.04
CA LYS A 76 -9.59 -4.03 -14.04
C LYS A 76 -9.12 -5.44 -13.72
N GLN A 77 -8.73 -5.71 -12.47
CA GLN A 77 -8.12 -6.99 -12.07
C GLN A 77 -9.16 -8.05 -11.69
N LYS A 78 -10.40 -7.64 -11.36
CA LYS A 78 -11.50 -8.47 -10.84
C LYS A 78 -11.24 -9.11 -9.47
N SER A 79 -10.02 -8.96 -8.93
CA SER A 79 -9.66 -9.38 -7.58
C SER A 79 -8.69 -8.38 -6.92
N ILE A 80 -8.59 -8.45 -5.59
CA ILE A 80 -7.48 -7.94 -4.81
C ILE A 80 -7.09 -9.07 -3.87
N ASP A 81 -5.93 -9.66 -4.13
CA ASP A 81 -5.51 -10.89 -3.48
C ASP A 81 -4.52 -10.63 -2.34
N TYR A 82 -3.74 -9.55 -2.46
CA TYR A 82 -2.75 -9.16 -1.47
C TYR A 82 -2.84 -7.67 -1.13
N LEU A 83 -2.75 -7.37 0.16
CA LEU A 83 -2.50 -6.01 0.66
C LEU A 83 -1.23 -6.02 1.50
N VAL A 84 -0.29 -5.14 1.15
CA VAL A 84 0.94 -4.97 1.93
C VAL A 84 1.05 -3.50 2.37
N ASN A 85 0.97 -3.28 3.69
CA ASN A 85 1.10 -1.96 4.27
C ASN A 85 2.55 -1.73 4.67
N THR A 86 3.26 -0.90 3.91
CA THR A 86 4.62 -0.46 4.27
C THR A 86 4.71 1.05 4.47
N THR A 87 3.57 1.74 4.45
CA THR A 87 3.53 3.16 4.80
C THR A 87 3.72 3.32 6.30
N GLY A 88 4.67 4.15 6.67
CA GLY A 88 4.88 4.57 8.03
C GLY A 88 5.72 5.85 8.06
N VAL A 89 5.53 6.64 9.08
CA VAL A 89 6.33 7.84 9.36
C VAL A 89 6.86 7.80 10.78
N LEU A 90 8.08 8.30 10.93
CA LEU A 90 8.70 8.67 12.18
C LEU A 90 9.39 10.01 11.93
N TRP A 91 8.99 11.04 12.65
CA TRP A 91 9.58 12.36 12.50
C TRP A 91 10.60 12.60 13.61
N PHE A 92 11.86 12.32 13.32
CA PHE A 92 12.96 12.65 14.22
C PHE A 92 12.85 14.11 14.70
N ASN A 93 13.09 14.34 15.98
CA ASN A 93 12.99 15.64 16.68
C ASN A 93 11.55 16.18 16.84
N LYS A 94 10.52 15.44 16.45
CA LYS A 94 9.11 15.79 16.69
C LYS A 94 8.34 14.67 17.36
N ASP A 95 8.63 13.43 16.96
CA ASP A 95 8.09 12.20 17.55
C ASP A 95 9.05 11.78 18.67
N ILE A 96 8.86 12.39 19.83
CA ILE A 96 9.75 12.35 21.00
C ILE A 96 9.05 11.67 22.19
N SER A 97 9.52 11.91 23.39
CA SER A 97 8.95 11.28 24.60
C SER A 97 7.46 11.61 24.76
N ALA A 98 6.72 10.73 25.39
CA ALA A 98 5.28 10.92 25.65
C ALA A 98 4.96 12.15 26.50
N VAL A 99 5.94 12.67 27.24
CA VAL A 99 5.78 13.88 28.08
C VAL A 99 5.89 15.16 27.24
N ASP A 100 6.71 15.13 26.19
CA ASP A 100 7.10 16.33 25.43
C ASP A 100 6.47 16.38 24.02
N ILE A 101 5.86 15.28 23.56
CA ILE A 101 5.32 15.20 22.20
C ILE A 101 4.15 16.19 22.01
N ASN A 102 4.16 16.88 20.88
CA ASN A 102 3.04 17.71 20.46
C ASN A 102 1.86 16.82 20.01
N ASN A 103 0.65 17.12 20.48
CA ASN A 103 -0.56 16.35 20.15
C ASN A 103 -0.82 16.26 18.63
N ASP A 104 -0.55 17.33 17.87
CA ASP A 104 -0.71 17.32 16.42
C ASP A 104 0.26 16.33 15.74
N VAL A 105 1.47 16.18 16.29
CA VAL A 105 2.45 15.20 15.81
C VAL A 105 1.96 13.78 16.10
N TRP A 106 1.53 13.53 17.33
CA TRP A 106 0.93 12.26 17.75
C TRP A 106 -0.24 11.88 16.85
N ASP A 107 -1.21 12.75 16.69
CA ASP A 107 -2.40 12.50 15.87
C ASP A 107 -2.06 12.19 14.42
N LYS A 108 -1.10 12.92 13.83
CA LYS A 108 -0.64 12.67 12.47
C LYS A 108 0.08 11.33 12.32
N VAL A 109 0.92 10.95 13.29
CA VAL A 109 1.59 9.65 13.29
C VAL A 109 0.55 8.52 13.32
N PHE A 110 -0.42 8.60 14.22
CA PHE A 110 -1.50 7.62 14.30
C PHE A 110 -2.39 7.61 13.05
N GLN A 111 -2.67 8.78 12.49
CA GLN A 111 -3.45 8.89 11.25
C GLN A 111 -2.75 8.18 10.08
N ILE A 112 -1.44 8.34 9.96
CA ILE A 112 -0.67 7.74 8.86
C ILE A 112 -0.38 6.27 9.14
N ASN A 113 0.15 5.93 10.34
CA ASN A 113 0.67 4.59 10.62
C ASN A 113 -0.43 3.58 10.98
N LEU A 114 -1.56 4.02 11.54
CA LEU A 114 -2.62 3.13 12.01
C LEU A 114 -3.95 3.32 11.27
N LYS A 115 -4.48 4.55 11.25
CA LYS A 115 -5.82 4.83 10.68
C LYS A 115 -5.87 4.53 9.19
N SER A 116 -4.78 4.74 8.45
CA SER A 116 -4.68 4.38 7.03
C SER A 116 -4.86 2.89 6.79
N MET A 117 -4.30 2.04 7.66
CA MET A 117 -4.46 0.58 7.58
C MET A 117 -5.91 0.17 7.79
N MET A 118 -6.62 0.80 8.74
CA MET A 118 -8.05 0.59 8.94
C MET A 118 -8.85 1.01 7.70
N TYR A 119 -8.52 2.14 7.07
CA TYR A 119 -9.17 2.59 5.84
C TYR A 119 -9.00 1.59 4.70
N LEU A 120 -7.77 1.11 4.48
CA LEU A 120 -7.46 0.10 3.46
C LEU A 120 -8.20 -1.21 3.73
N SER A 121 -8.19 -1.67 4.97
CA SER A 121 -8.92 -2.87 5.40
C SER A 121 -10.42 -2.75 5.11
N LYS A 122 -11.02 -1.62 5.45
CA LYS A 122 -12.44 -1.33 5.18
C LYS A 122 -12.80 -1.37 3.69
N ILE A 123 -11.89 -0.91 2.81
CA ILE A 123 -12.10 -0.92 1.36
C ILE A 123 -11.88 -2.32 0.76
N ILE A 124 -10.88 -3.05 1.25
CA ILE A 124 -10.34 -4.25 0.58
C ILE A 124 -10.97 -5.54 1.09
N ILE A 125 -11.21 -5.67 2.39
CA ILE A 125 -11.76 -6.92 2.98
C ILE A 125 -13.06 -7.37 2.30
N PRO A 126 -14.04 -6.50 1.98
CA PRO A 126 -15.25 -6.95 1.27
C PRO A 126 -14.96 -7.59 -0.08
N LYS A 127 -13.93 -7.11 -0.79
CA LYS A 127 -13.51 -7.62 -2.10
C LYS A 127 -12.80 -8.98 -1.97
N MET A 128 -11.93 -9.13 -0.97
CA MET A 128 -11.27 -10.41 -0.65
C MET A 128 -12.30 -11.47 -0.21
N LYS A 129 -13.28 -11.09 0.61
CA LYS A 129 -14.39 -11.99 1.00
C LYS A 129 -15.18 -12.48 -0.20
N LYS A 130 -15.54 -11.57 -1.12
CA LYS A 130 -16.24 -11.93 -2.36
C LYS A 130 -15.46 -12.95 -3.18
N ASN A 131 -14.15 -12.81 -3.24
CA ASN A 131 -13.26 -13.71 -4.00
C ASN A 131 -12.86 -14.96 -3.20
N LYS A 132 -13.30 -15.09 -1.93
CA LYS A 132 -12.95 -16.19 -1.00
C LYS A 132 -11.43 -16.42 -0.89
N PHE A 133 -10.65 -15.36 -1.09
CA PHE A 133 -9.21 -15.37 -0.96
C PHE A 133 -8.68 -13.97 -0.67
N GLY A 134 -7.63 -13.88 0.17
CA GLY A 134 -6.91 -12.65 0.46
C GLY A 134 -5.87 -12.85 1.57
N SER A 135 -4.77 -12.13 1.48
CA SER A 135 -3.74 -12.04 2.52
C SER A 135 -3.35 -10.59 2.74
N MET A 136 -3.24 -10.19 3.99
CA MET A 136 -2.92 -8.81 4.39
C MET A 136 -1.74 -8.82 5.36
N VAL A 137 -0.78 -7.91 5.14
CA VAL A 137 0.41 -7.68 5.97
C VAL A 137 0.56 -6.19 6.24
#